data_326bed639074b64091964c2e10b7f868
#
_entry.id   326bed639074b64091964c2e10b7f868
#
_cell.length_a   1.000
_cell.length_b   1.000
_cell.length_c   1.000
_cell.angle_alpha   90.00
_cell.angle_beta   90.00
_cell.angle_gamma   90.00
#
_symmetry.space_group_name_H-M   'P 1'
#
loop_
_entity.id
_entity.type
_entity.pdbx_description
1 polymer ?
#
loop_
_entity_poly.entity_id
_entity_poly.type
_entity_poly.pdbx_seq_one_letter_code
_entity_poly.pdbx_strand_id
1 'polypeptide(L)'
;MNTGVEIRSAGANDFEPLCALYRDSIKCNPRGFIQDLTFHGCLIEKILTSRRAGGDFLVASCGDRLVGLGGLAPQNPRSAELCKLHVYSEWQGRGVGRLIATELVERARRVGFLEVELHVTATQTAAIALYWSLGFRQIDRKLFTATVFGAPAHFDTIYMNLALCRDFTVDCKM
;
A
#
# COMPACT_ATOMS: atom_id res chain seq x y z
N MET A 1 -3.52 -17.68 -14.08
CA MET A 1 -3.72 -18.61 -12.95
C MET A 1 -4.73 -17.96 -12.02
N ASN A 2 -5.86 -18.62 -11.79
CA ASN A 2 -6.87 -18.11 -10.85
C ASN A 2 -6.35 -18.40 -9.44
N THR A 3 -5.91 -17.38 -8.72
CA THR A 3 -5.29 -17.54 -7.39
C THR A 3 -6.31 -17.86 -6.30
N GLY A 4 -7.62 -17.83 -6.62
CA GLY A 4 -8.68 -17.93 -5.62
C GLY A 4 -8.65 -16.80 -4.57
N VAL A 5 -7.95 -15.70 -4.88
CA VAL A 5 -7.81 -14.54 -4.00
C VAL A 5 -8.86 -13.49 -4.39
N GLU A 6 -9.61 -13.04 -3.40
CA GLU A 6 -10.58 -11.96 -3.51
C GLU A 6 -10.04 -10.68 -2.88
N ILE A 7 -10.35 -9.53 -3.50
CA ILE A 7 -9.98 -8.20 -3.00
C ILE A 7 -11.25 -7.46 -2.60
N ARG A 8 -11.27 -6.92 -1.39
CA ARG A 8 -12.36 -6.09 -0.88
C ARG A 8 -11.84 -4.99 0.06
N SER A 9 -12.67 -4.02 0.34
CA SER A 9 -12.37 -3.03 1.38
C SER A 9 -12.31 -3.70 2.77
N ALA A 10 -11.37 -3.28 3.59
CA ALA A 10 -11.23 -3.76 4.96
C ALA A 10 -12.47 -3.41 5.79
N GLY A 11 -12.95 -4.30 6.61
CA GLY A 11 -14.07 -4.11 7.54
C GLY A 11 -13.63 -4.12 9.00
N ALA A 12 -14.58 -3.87 9.90
CA ALA A 12 -14.29 -3.89 11.34
C ALA A 12 -13.78 -5.27 11.84
N ASN A 13 -14.26 -6.34 11.22
CA ASN A 13 -13.89 -7.72 11.58
C ASN A 13 -12.47 -8.11 11.10
N ASP A 14 -11.85 -7.30 10.26
CA ASP A 14 -10.50 -7.57 9.75
C ASP A 14 -9.40 -7.10 10.69
N PHE A 15 -9.71 -6.36 11.74
CA PHE A 15 -8.71 -5.70 12.58
C PHE A 15 -7.69 -6.67 13.16
N GLU A 16 -8.12 -7.72 13.86
CA GLU A 16 -7.22 -8.71 14.45
C GLU A 16 -6.39 -9.45 13.38
N PRO A 17 -6.98 -9.96 12.27
CA PRO A 17 -6.22 -10.54 11.17
C PRO A 17 -5.21 -9.57 10.55
N LEU A 18 -5.54 -8.28 10.41
CA LEU A 18 -4.63 -7.25 9.89
C LEU A 18 -3.46 -6.99 10.82
N CYS A 19 -3.70 -6.94 12.13
CA CYS A 19 -2.63 -6.80 13.12
C CYS A 19 -1.68 -8.01 13.10
N ALA A 20 -2.21 -9.22 12.90
CA ALA A 20 -1.41 -10.43 12.78
C ALA A 20 -0.54 -10.41 11.52
N LEU A 21 -1.12 -10.05 10.36
CA LEU A 21 -0.40 -9.90 9.10
C LEU A 21 0.72 -8.86 9.21
N TYR A 22 0.44 -7.71 9.80
CA TYR A 22 1.42 -6.64 9.95
C TYR A 22 2.60 -7.07 10.83
N ARG A 23 2.33 -7.75 11.95
CA ARG A 23 3.37 -8.33 12.82
C ARG A 23 4.24 -9.36 12.10
N ASP A 24 3.64 -10.23 11.29
CA ASP A 24 4.35 -11.21 10.47
C ASP A 24 5.28 -10.53 9.46
N SER A 25 4.76 -9.53 8.74
CA SER A 25 5.56 -8.76 7.77
C SER A 25 6.77 -8.08 8.40
N ILE A 26 6.63 -7.52 9.60
CA ILE A 26 7.75 -6.89 10.32
C ILE A 26 8.81 -7.94 10.70
N LYS A 27 8.39 -9.11 11.19
CA LYS A 27 9.31 -10.21 11.55
C LYS A 27 10.10 -10.72 10.35
N CYS A 28 9.42 -10.86 9.21
CA CYS A 28 10.03 -11.37 7.97
C CYS A 28 10.96 -10.34 7.30
N ASN A 29 10.77 -9.04 7.55
CA ASN A 29 11.59 -7.98 6.97
C ASN A 29 11.94 -6.87 7.99
N PRO A 30 12.70 -7.16 9.04
CA PRO A 30 12.97 -6.24 10.15
C PRO A 30 13.78 -5.00 9.74
N ARG A 31 14.45 -5.01 8.59
CA ARG A 31 15.20 -3.87 8.04
C ARG A 31 14.46 -3.09 6.97
N GLY A 32 13.29 -3.55 6.56
CA GLY A 32 12.50 -2.95 5.46
C GLY A 32 11.51 -1.89 5.92
N PHE A 33 11.26 -1.77 7.22
CA PHE A 33 10.22 -0.90 7.74
C PHE A 33 10.71 -0.10 8.94
N ILE A 34 10.26 1.14 9.02
CA ILE A 34 10.25 1.88 10.29
C ILE A 34 9.22 1.18 11.17
N GLN A 35 9.71 0.47 12.18
CA GLN A 35 8.85 -0.33 13.05
C GLN A 35 8.25 0.58 14.12
N ASP A 36 7.03 1.01 13.91
CA ASP A 36 6.22 1.63 14.94
C ASP A 36 5.29 0.58 15.55
N LEU A 37 5.65 0.08 16.73
CA LEU A 37 4.83 -0.90 17.47
C LEU A 37 3.55 -0.27 18.03
N THR A 38 3.45 1.05 18.10
CA THR A 38 2.23 1.77 18.49
C THR A 38 1.20 1.79 17.36
N PHE A 39 1.58 1.33 16.18
CA PHE A 39 0.77 1.31 14.96
C PHE A 39 -0.59 0.62 15.12
N HIS A 40 -0.70 -0.36 16.00
CA HIS A 40 -1.94 -1.14 16.18
C HIS A 40 -3.14 -0.28 16.58
N GLY A 41 -2.97 0.70 17.48
CA GLY A 41 -4.04 1.62 17.87
C GLY A 41 -4.46 2.59 16.76
N CYS A 42 -3.53 2.93 15.86
CA CYS A 42 -3.77 3.92 14.80
C CYS A 42 -4.31 3.33 13.50
N LEU A 43 -4.30 2.00 13.31
CA LEU A 43 -4.68 1.39 12.03
C LEU A 43 -6.15 1.61 11.69
N ILE A 44 -7.05 1.38 12.65
CA ILE A 44 -8.50 1.60 12.44
C ILE A 44 -8.76 3.08 12.15
N GLU A 45 -8.17 3.98 12.94
CA GLU A 45 -8.33 5.41 12.74
C GLU A 45 -7.85 5.84 11.35
N LYS A 46 -6.69 5.34 10.91
CA LYS A 46 -6.17 5.59 9.56
C LYS A 46 -7.10 5.06 8.47
N ILE A 47 -7.67 3.85 8.62
CA ILE A 47 -8.64 3.30 7.68
C ILE A 47 -9.86 4.22 7.58
N LEU A 48 -10.44 4.59 8.71
CA LEU A 48 -11.64 5.42 8.75
C LEU A 48 -11.39 6.83 8.20
N THR A 49 -10.26 7.44 8.57
CA THR A 49 -9.86 8.78 8.10
C THR A 49 -9.59 8.77 6.59
N SER A 50 -8.86 7.76 6.08
CA SER A 50 -8.61 7.63 4.65
C SER A 50 -9.90 7.52 3.85
N ARG A 51 -10.86 6.72 4.30
CA ARG A 51 -12.17 6.57 3.63
C ARG A 51 -12.97 7.85 3.54
N ARG A 52 -12.99 8.64 4.63
CA ARG A 52 -13.69 9.94 4.63
C ARG A 52 -13.11 10.92 3.62
N ALA A 53 -11.84 10.79 3.30
CA ALA A 53 -11.13 11.64 2.35
C ALA A 53 -11.03 11.05 0.93
N GLY A 54 -11.75 9.96 0.62
CA GLY A 54 -11.74 9.30 -0.69
C GLY A 54 -10.66 8.23 -0.87
N GLY A 55 -9.92 7.88 0.17
CA GLY A 55 -9.01 6.73 0.18
C GLY A 55 -9.69 5.43 0.58
N ASP A 56 -8.93 4.36 0.67
CA ASP A 56 -9.40 3.07 1.18
C ASP A 56 -8.25 2.19 1.66
N PHE A 57 -8.60 1.16 2.43
CA PHE A 57 -7.73 0.04 2.76
C PHE A 57 -8.35 -1.24 2.25
N LEU A 58 -7.57 -2.01 1.48
CA LEU A 58 -7.99 -3.25 0.85
C LEU A 58 -7.39 -4.44 1.57
N VAL A 59 -8.17 -5.48 1.66
CA VAL A 59 -7.70 -6.81 2.08
C VAL A 59 -7.79 -7.78 0.91
N ALA A 60 -6.81 -8.66 0.84
CA ALA A 60 -6.83 -9.84 0.00
C ALA A 60 -7.15 -11.06 0.87
N SER A 61 -8.12 -11.87 0.48
CA SER A 61 -8.48 -13.11 1.18
C SER A 61 -8.51 -14.31 0.24
N CYS A 62 -8.16 -15.48 0.77
CA CYS A 62 -8.33 -16.76 0.09
C CYS A 62 -9.19 -17.65 1.00
N GLY A 63 -10.44 -17.89 0.61
CA GLY A 63 -11.45 -18.39 1.52
C GLY A 63 -11.59 -17.45 2.72
N ASP A 64 -11.64 -18.00 3.92
CA ASP A 64 -11.77 -17.23 5.16
C ASP A 64 -10.45 -16.62 5.67
N ARG A 65 -9.34 -16.88 4.99
CA ARG A 65 -8.03 -16.41 5.44
C ARG A 65 -7.65 -15.11 4.74
N LEU A 66 -7.38 -14.07 5.54
CA LEU A 66 -6.75 -12.84 5.07
C LEU A 66 -5.28 -13.11 4.74
N VAL A 67 -4.84 -12.74 3.53
CA VAL A 67 -3.48 -13.02 3.03
C VAL A 67 -2.69 -11.79 2.63
N GLY A 68 -3.35 -10.64 2.52
CA GLY A 68 -2.68 -9.38 2.17
C GLY A 68 -3.48 -8.15 2.55
N LEU A 69 -2.79 -7.01 2.59
CA LEU A 69 -3.29 -5.68 2.92
C LEU A 69 -2.62 -4.65 2.02
N GLY A 70 -3.33 -3.58 1.68
CA GLY A 70 -2.78 -2.36 1.09
C GLY A 70 -3.69 -1.18 1.34
N GLY A 71 -3.14 0.02 1.36
CA GLY A 71 -3.86 1.27 1.63
C GLY A 71 -3.65 2.32 0.55
N LEU A 72 -4.69 3.12 0.34
CA LEU A 72 -4.67 4.37 -0.43
C LEU A 72 -5.04 5.50 0.52
N ALA A 73 -4.08 6.33 0.89
CA ALA A 73 -4.24 7.43 1.82
C ALA A 73 -4.16 8.78 1.08
N PRO A 74 -5.27 9.55 0.98
CA PRO A 74 -5.23 10.88 0.37
C PRO A 74 -4.24 11.79 1.07
N GLN A 75 -3.38 12.45 0.30
CA GLN A 75 -2.41 13.43 0.78
C GLN A 75 -2.93 14.86 0.59
N ASN A 76 -3.60 15.08 -0.53
CA ASN A 76 -4.25 16.33 -0.92
C ASN A 76 -5.34 16.02 -1.95
N PRO A 77 -6.12 17.02 -2.46
CA PRO A 77 -7.18 16.78 -3.45
C PRO A 77 -6.70 16.21 -4.79
N ARG A 78 -5.40 16.21 -5.06
CA ARG A 78 -4.83 15.77 -6.34
C ARG A 78 -4.02 14.48 -6.23
N SER A 79 -3.49 14.15 -5.03
CA SER A 79 -2.60 13.01 -4.84
C SER A 79 -3.03 12.12 -3.68
N ALA A 80 -2.75 10.84 -3.80
CA ALA A 80 -2.89 9.85 -2.75
C ALA A 80 -1.63 9.01 -2.62
N GLU A 81 -1.35 8.52 -1.43
CA GLU A 81 -0.23 7.62 -1.15
C GLU A 81 -0.71 6.16 -1.15
N LEU A 82 -0.05 5.32 -1.95
CA LEU A 82 -0.13 3.88 -1.81
C LEU A 82 0.78 3.47 -0.64
N CYS A 83 0.17 2.95 0.40
CA CYS A 83 0.88 2.64 1.65
C CYS A 83 0.49 1.28 2.21
N LYS A 84 1.26 0.77 3.15
CA LYS A 84 0.95 -0.44 3.92
C LYS A 84 0.67 -1.68 3.07
N LEU A 85 1.37 -1.83 1.93
CA LEU A 85 1.28 -3.05 1.12
C LEU A 85 2.03 -4.19 1.82
N HIS A 86 1.30 -5.12 2.38
CA HIS A 86 1.81 -6.29 3.09
C HIS A 86 1.14 -7.56 2.58
N VAL A 87 1.91 -8.62 2.45
CA VAL A 87 1.45 -9.95 2.05
C VAL A 87 2.19 -10.97 2.91
N TYR A 88 1.47 -11.93 3.49
CA TYR A 88 2.10 -13.03 4.23
C TYR A 88 3.20 -13.68 3.41
N SER A 89 4.31 -14.06 4.05
CA SER A 89 5.52 -14.56 3.38
C SER A 89 5.23 -15.76 2.46
N GLU A 90 4.40 -16.68 2.90
CA GLU A 90 3.99 -17.85 2.12
C GLU A 90 3.06 -17.52 0.93
N TRP A 91 2.52 -16.30 0.87
CA TRP A 91 1.69 -15.80 -0.24
C TRP A 91 2.43 -14.83 -1.16
N GLN A 92 3.66 -14.48 -0.84
CA GLN A 92 4.52 -13.68 -1.72
C GLN A 92 4.89 -14.45 -2.99
N GLY A 93 5.21 -13.72 -4.07
CA GLY A 93 5.52 -14.33 -5.38
C GLY A 93 4.33 -14.92 -6.13
N ARG A 94 3.12 -14.92 -5.53
CA ARG A 94 1.88 -15.45 -6.15
C ARG A 94 1.00 -14.37 -6.79
N GLY A 95 1.49 -13.14 -6.90
CA GLY A 95 0.75 -12.02 -7.52
C GLY A 95 -0.20 -11.26 -6.60
N VAL A 96 -0.35 -11.64 -5.31
CA VAL A 96 -1.28 -10.99 -4.37
C VAL A 96 -0.99 -9.50 -4.21
N GLY A 97 0.28 -9.13 -4.02
CA GLY A 97 0.67 -7.72 -3.91
C GLY A 97 0.35 -6.91 -5.16
N ARG A 98 0.48 -7.52 -6.34
CA ARG A 98 0.10 -6.90 -7.62
C ARG A 98 -1.42 -6.67 -7.70
N LEU A 99 -2.22 -7.65 -7.32
CA LEU A 99 -3.68 -7.53 -7.31
C LEU A 99 -4.12 -6.36 -6.43
N ILE A 100 -3.61 -6.27 -5.20
CA ILE A 100 -3.92 -5.18 -4.26
C ILE A 100 -3.49 -3.83 -4.83
N ALA A 101 -2.23 -3.71 -5.28
CA ALA A 101 -1.68 -2.44 -5.76
C ALA A 101 -2.42 -1.96 -7.03
N THR A 102 -2.75 -2.87 -7.95
CA THR A 102 -3.54 -2.55 -9.15
C THR A 102 -4.91 -2.00 -8.77
N GLU A 103 -5.64 -2.69 -7.89
CA GLU A 103 -6.97 -2.22 -7.45
C GLU A 103 -6.91 -0.86 -6.73
N LEU A 104 -5.85 -0.60 -5.92
CA LEU A 104 -5.66 0.71 -5.29
C LEU A 104 -5.43 1.82 -6.31
N VAL A 105 -4.62 1.57 -7.34
CA VAL A 105 -4.40 2.52 -8.46
C VAL A 105 -5.69 2.78 -9.22
N GLU A 106 -6.47 1.74 -9.53
CA GLU A 106 -7.78 1.91 -10.20
C GLU A 106 -8.78 2.70 -9.33
N ARG A 107 -8.76 2.49 -8.02
CA ARG A 107 -9.57 3.31 -7.09
C ARG A 107 -9.13 4.76 -7.09
N ALA A 108 -7.83 5.03 -7.09
CA ALA A 108 -7.31 6.38 -7.19
C ALA A 108 -7.79 7.09 -8.48
N ARG A 109 -7.82 6.39 -9.62
CA ARG A 109 -8.38 6.91 -10.89
C ARG A 109 -9.87 7.21 -10.77
N ARG A 110 -10.66 6.28 -10.22
CA ARG A 110 -12.13 6.44 -10.06
C ARG A 110 -12.49 7.61 -9.15
N VAL A 111 -11.70 7.85 -8.10
CA VAL A 111 -11.90 9.00 -7.19
C VAL A 111 -11.51 10.32 -7.87
N GLY A 112 -10.64 10.28 -8.88
CA GLY A 112 -10.19 11.45 -9.64
C GLY A 112 -8.87 12.03 -9.15
N PHE A 113 -8.06 11.29 -8.40
CA PHE A 113 -6.67 11.69 -8.13
C PHE A 113 -5.90 11.78 -9.44
N LEU A 114 -4.93 12.67 -9.49
CA LEU A 114 -4.08 12.89 -10.66
C LEU A 114 -2.78 12.09 -10.59
N GLU A 115 -2.41 11.67 -9.40
CA GLU A 115 -1.19 10.92 -9.16
C GLU A 115 -1.30 10.04 -7.90
N VAL A 116 -0.52 8.98 -7.90
CA VAL A 116 -0.29 8.14 -6.73
C VAL A 116 1.18 8.16 -6.41
N GLU A 117 1.49 8.46 -5.16
CA GLU A 117 2.84 8.46 -4.62
C GLU A 117 3.06 7.24 -3.73
N LEU A 118 4.29 6.87 -3.51
CA LEU A 118 4.69 5.91 -2.49
C LEU A 118 6.14 6.13 -2.07
N HIS A 119 6.49 5.59 -0.92
CA HIS A 119 7.87 5.47 -0.51
C HIS A 119 8.19 4.04 -0.07
N VAL A 120 9.41 3.60 -0.37
CA VAL A 120 9.87 2.23 -0.14
C VAL A 120 11.35 2.22 0.21
N THR A 121 11.77 1.38 1.15
CA THR A 121 13.21 1.26 1.45
C THR A 121 13.93 0.52 0.33
N ALA A 122 15.17 0.91 0.03
CA ALA A 122 15.98 0.33 -1.05
C ALA A 122 16.23 -1.18 -0.89
N THR A 123 16.07 -1.70 0.31
CA THR A 123 16.18 -3.14 0.61
C THR A 123 14.98 -3.97 0.14
N GLN A 124 13.84 -3.33 -0.15
CA GLN A 124 12.60 -4.00 -0.56
C GLN A 124 12.55 -4.21 -2.09
N THR A 125 13.53 -4.93 -2.63
CA THR A 125 13.74 -5.09 -4.08
C THR A 125 12.53 -5.66 -4.81
N ALA A 126 11.81 -6.61 -4.22
CA ALA A 126 10.61 -7.20 -4.81
C ALA A 126 9.45 -6.18 -4.91
N ALA A 127 9.27 -5.33 -3.90
CA ALA A 127 8.28 -4.26 -3.93
C ALA A 127 8.64 -3.19 -4.98
N ILE A 128 9.91 -2.80 -5.05
CA ILE A 128 10.41 -1.86 -6.05
C ILE A 128 10.14 -2.40 -7.47
N ALA A 129 10.46 -3.67 -7.74
CA ALA A 129 10.19 -4.30 -9.04
C ALA A 129 8.69 -4.33 -9.37
N LEU A 130 7.84 -4.59 -8.38
CA LEU A 130 6.39 -4.51 -8.53
C LEU A 130 5.95 -3.10 -8.94
N TYR A 131 6.38 -2.06 -8.22
CA TYR A 131 5.99 -0.68 -8.50
C TYR A 131 6.48 -0.21 -9.88
N TRP A 132 7.72 -0.53 -10.26
CA TRP A 132 8.21 -0.27 -11.62
C TRP A 132 7.31 -0.90 -12.68
N SER A 133 6.89 -2.16 -12.48
CA SER A 133 6.03 -2.88 -13.42
C SER A 133 4.60 -2.32 -13.51
N LEU A 134 4.15 -1.57 -12.50
CA LEU A 134 2.87 -0.85 -12.49
C LEU A 134 2.98 0.58 -13.08
N GLY A 135 4.18 0.98 -13.50
CA GLY A 135 4.41 2.28 -14.11
C GLY A 135 4.91 3.38 -13.18
N PHE A 136 5.09 3.10 -11.89
CA PHE A 136 5.71 4.05 -10.99
C PHE A 136 7.13 4.40 -11.44
N ARG A 137 7.56 5.63 -11.20
CA ARG A 137 8.91 6.11 -11.49
C ARG A 137 9.50 6.73 -10.24
N GLN A 138 10.79 6.49 -10.02
CA GLN A 138 11.51 7.13 -8.92
C GLN A 138 11.60 8.62 -9.18
N ILE A 139 11.24 9.42 -8.16
CA ILE A 139 11.31 10.88 -8.19
C ILE A 139 12.34 11.44 -7.22
N ASP A 140 12.66 10.67 -6.16
CA ASP A 140 13.62 11.09 -5.15
C ASP A 140 14.21 9.89 -4.42
N ARG A 141 15.32 10.09 -3.69
CA ARG A 141 15.93 9.10 -2.79
C ARG A 141 16.62 9.81 -1.65
N LYS A 142 16.25 9.47 -0.43
CA LYS A 142 16.75 10.14 0.78
C LYS A 142 17.12 9.13 1.86
N LEU A 143 18.17 9.46 2.61
CA LEU A 143 18.47 8.75 3.84
C LEU A 143 17.57 9.31 4.95
N PHE A 144 16.65 8.49 5.43
CA PHE A 144 15.78 8.80 6.56
C PHE A 144 16.34 8.17 7.82
N THR A 145 16.41 8.96 8.91
CA THR A 145 16.87 8.48 10.21
C THR A 145 15.69 8.47 11.18
N ALA A 146 15.45 7.34 11.82
CA ALA A 146 14.43 7.19 12.86
C ALA A 146 15.02 6.50 14.09
N THR A 147 14.44 6.73 15.25
CA THR A 147 14.75 5.97 16.46
C THR A 147 13.91 4.69 16.45
N VAL A 148 14.58 3.54 16.43
CA VAL A 148 13.96 2.22 16.46
C VAL A 148 14.47 1.49 17.68
N PHE A 149 13.58 1.10 18.60
CA PHE A 149 13.94 0.46 19.88
C PHE A 149 14.99 1.24 20.69
N GLY A 150 14.91 2.58 20.68
CA GLY A 150 15.83 3.44 21.44
C GLY A 150 17.18 3.70 20.75
N ALA A 151 17.43 3.16 19.57
CA ALA A 151 18.66 3.37 18.80
C ALA A 151 18.37 4.05 17.44
N PRO A 152 19.29 4.90 16.94
CA PRO A 152 19.13 5.48 15.61
C PRO A 152 19.27 4.39 14.54
N ALA A 153 18.32 4.38 13.61
CA ALA A 153 18.34 3.51 12.42
C ALA A 153 18.22 4.37 11.15
N HIS A 154 18.98 3.98 10.13
CA HIS A 154 19.01 4.69 8.86
C HIS A 154 18.28 3.88 7.79
N PHE A 155 17.38 4.52 7.08
CA PHE A 155 16.58 3.93 6.00
C PHE A 155 16.88 4.67 4.70
N ASP A 156 17.49 3.98 3.76
CA ASP A 156 17.66 4.47 2.40
C ASP A 156 16.30 4.36 1.69
N THR A 157 15.61 5.48 1.53
CA THR A 157 14.21 5.54 1.11
C THR A 157 14.09 6.09 -0.30
N ILE A 158 13.44 5.33 -1.15
CA ILE A 158 13.11 5.68 -2.54
C ILE A 158 11.67 6.20 -2.56
N TYR A 159 11.47 7.39 -3.13
CA TYR A 159 10.16 8.00 -3.38
C TYR A 159 9.79 7.76 -4.83
N MET A 160 8.59 7.27 -5.07
CA MET A 160 8.10 6.96 -6.40
C MET A 160 6.73 7.60 -6.64
N ASN A 161 6.46 7.93 -7.91
CA ASN A 161 5.22 8.54 -8.35
C ASN A 161 4.69 7.82 -9.60
N LEU A 162 3.36 7.75 -9.71
CA LEU A 162 2.62 7.32 -10.88
C LEU A 162 1.61 8.40 -11.26
N ALA A 163 1.81 9.06 -12.39
CA ALA A 163 0.82 9.96 -12.95
C ALA A 163 -0.39 9.15 -13.48
N LEU A 164 -1.59 9.57 -13.08
CA LEU A 164 -2.84 8.97 -13.53
C LEU A 164 -3.37 9.82 -14.68
N CYS A 165 -3.32 9.28 -15.92
CA CYS A 165 -3.96 9.92 -17.05
C CYS A 165 -5.47 10.04 -16.78
N ARG A 166 -6.05 11.22 -16.96
CA ARG A 166 -7.50 11.34 -17.12
C ARG A 166 -7.82 10.77 -18.49
N ASP A 167 -8.55 9.69 -18.55
CA ASP A 167 -9.23 9.30 -19.78
C ASP A 167 -10.25 10.41 -20.10
N PHE A 168 -9.86 11.35 -20.93
CA PHE A 168 -10.79 12.28 -21.57
C PHE A 168 -11.58 11.47 -22.61
N THR A 169 -12.53 10.68 -22.19
CA THR A 169 -13.66 10.36 -23.06
C THR A 169 -14.46 11.64 -23.19
N VAL A 170 -14.04 12.47 -24.16
CA VAL A 170 -14.88 13.56 -24.64
C VAL A 170 -16.07 12.91 -25.29
N ASP A 171 -17.18 12.83 -24.57
CA ASP A 171 -18.49 12.63 -25.16
C ASP A 171 -18.81 13.87 -26.02
N CYS A 172 -18.25 13.87 -27.23
CA CYS A 172 -18.69 14.80 -28.29
C CYS A 172 -20.05 14.27 -28.79
N LYS A 173 -21.12 14.55 -28.04
CA LYS A 173 -22.47 14.56 -28.60
C LYS A 173 -22.73 15.95 -29.11
N MET A 174 -22.52 16.12 -30.42
CA MET A 174 -23.23 17.16 -31.21
C MET A 174 -24.71 16.79 -31.36
#